data_3ee247200dfb256b809ef6f72439e37c
#
_entry.id   3ee247200dfb256b809ef6f72439e37c
#
_cell.length_a   1.000
_cell.length_b   1.000
_cell.length_c   1.000
_cell.angle_alpha   90.00
_cell.angle_beta   90.00
_cell.angle_gamma   90.00
#
_symmetry.space_group_name_H-M   'P 1'
#
loop_
_entity.id
_entity.type
_entity.pdbx_description
1 polymer ?
#
loop_
_entity_poly.entity_id
_entity_poly.type
_entity_poly.pdbx_seq_one_letter_code
_entity_poly.pdbx_strand_id
1 'polypeptide(L)'
;MKKLTPRIAVLACAGLALLSSCTQMFSGPTAADMKPSYLAMETNSGRILYAANPNERRPIGMLANIATAVVVLDWVNTSNVSMETQLTVPESACQWPTTNLLHLRPGDRLSLRDALHSAIMWDDSACAATLAHACGSTLSSMDPDTAFVAQMNRMAAAIGMNATRFKGSHGAIVSLASTRDLALLGMYAIEKPQFKGISSKKSHTASITNAYGQVRTAVITNSNRLLAYDNVDGVRAARSRSAGCCIIATSTRTSVKMTDPRTGKPATYGQRLLVVVAGAPTSEQRYKTATNLLRDSWSTWEDWQRSNDFSNHAQFIILPH
;
A
#
# COMPACT_ATOMS: atom_id res chain seq x y z
N MET A 1 -82.79 2.05 -29.85
CA MET A 1 -81.68 2.98 -30.03
C MET A 1 -81.15 3.34 -28.65
N LYS A 2 -80.06 2.71 -28.18
CA LYS A 2 -79.27 3.09 -26.99
C LYS A 2 -77.80 2.88 -27.35
N LYS A 3 -77.03 3.99 -27.37
CA LYS A 3 -75.62 4.05 -27.72
C LYS A 3 -74.82 3.52 -26.59
N LEU A 4 -73.96 2.47 -26.82
CA LEU A 4 -72.89 2.09 -25.97
C LEU A 4 -71.64 2.88 -26.34
N THR A 5 -71.10 3.60 -25.38
CA THR A 5 -69.76 4.23 -25.41
C THR A 5 -68.72 3.28 -24.87
N PRO A 6 -67.57 3.12 -25.50
CA PRO A 6 -66.47 2.27 -24.97
C PRO A 6 -65.64 3.02 -23.95
N ARG A 7 -65.44 2.39 -22.82
CA ARG A 7 -64.39 2.73 -21.85
C ARG A 7 -63.22 1.78 -22.08
N ILE A 8 -62.24 2.18 -22.84
CA ILE A 8 -60.90 1.55 -22.88
C ILE A 8 -59.93 2.68 -23.02
N ALA A 9 -59.07 2.81 -22.03
CA ALA A 9 -57.70 3.32 -22.04
C ALA A 9 -57.44 4.10 -20.76
N VAL A 10 -56.79 3.46 -19.82
CA VAL A 10 -55.74 4.01 -18.93
C VAL A 10 -55.17 2.83 -18.12
N LEU A 11 -54.24 2.13 -18.70
CA LEU A 11 -53.38 1.17 -17.97
C LEU A 11 -52.14 0.88 -18.83
N ALA A 12 -51.31 1.90 -19.03
CA ALA A 12 -49.99 1.73 -19.66
C ALA A 12 -49.09 2.94 -19.36
N CYS A 13 -48.78 3.21 -18.10
CA CYS A 13 -47.71 4.17 -17.73
C CYS A 13 -47.14 3.94 -16.32
N ALA A 14 -47.19 2.71 -15.80
CA ALA A 14 -46.60 2.42 -14.48
C ALA A 14 -45.38 1.45 -14.55
N GLY A 15 -44.87 1.16 -15.74
CA GLY A 15 -43.78 0.16 -15.93
C GLY A 15 -42.39 0.71 -16.25
N LEU A 16 -42.16 2.03 -16.38
CA LEU A 16 -40.85 2.59 -16.76
C LEU A 16 -40.10 3.32 -15.64
N ALA A 17 -40.63 3.41 -14.44
CA ALA A 17 -39.97 4.13 -13.34
C ALA A 17 -39.14 3.25 -12.41
N LEU A 18 -39.06 1.94 -12.63
CA LEU A 18 -38.32 0.98 -11.74
C LEU A 18 -36.96 0.55 -12.28
N LEU A 19 -36.52 1.02 -13.45
CA LEU A 19 -35.20 0.68 -14.00
C LEU A 19 -34.13 1.76 -13.81
N SER A 20 -34.45 2.91 -13.20
CA SER A 20 -33.51 4.01 -12.97
C SER A 20 -32.87 3.98 -11.56
N SER A 21 -33.25 3.07 -10.66
CA SER A 21 -32.74 3.07 -9.28
C SER A 21 -31.61 2.07 -9.02
N CYS A 22 -31.13 1.32 -10.03
CA CYS A 22 -30.01 0.39 -9.85
C CYS A 22 -28.61 0.94 -10.20
N THR A 23 -28.50 2.20 -10.64
CA THR A 23 -27.20 2.81 -11.01
C THR A 23 -26.61 3.75 -9.95
N GLN A 24 -27.24 3.87 -8.79
CA GLN A 24 -26.70 4.68 -7.67
C GLN A 24 -25.96 3.87 -6.58
N MET A 25 -25.61 2.63 -6.84
CA MET A 25 -24.72 1.90 -5.95
C MET A 25 -23.25 2.23 -6.27
N PHE A 26 -22.55 2.82 -5.27
CA PHE A 26 -21.12 3.15 -5.22
C PHE A 26 -20.65 4.45 -5.89
N SER A 27 -21.25 5.56 -5.55
CA SER A 27 -20.57 6.87 -5.66
C SER A 27 -20.02 7.33 -4.31
N GLY A 28 -19.06 6.59 -3.78
CA GLY A 28 -18.16 7.16 -2.78
C GLY A 28 -17.24 8.18 -3.47
N PRO A 29 -16.68 9.17 -2.73
CA PRO A 29 -15.82 10.19 -3.31
C PRO A 29 -14.68 9.52 -4.08
N THR A 30 -14.49 9.93 -5.33
CA THR A 30 -13.39 9.49 -6.16
C THR A 30 -12.11 10.23 -5.75
N ALA A 31 -10.93 9.72 -6.10
CA ALA A 31 -9.69 10.44 -5.83
C ALA A 31 -9.63 11.84 -6.43
N ALA A 32 -10.42 12.11 -7.48
CA ALA A 32 -10.54 13.43 -8.11
C ALA A 32 -11.25 14.47 -7.22
N ASP A 33 -12.10 14.03 -6.30
CA ASP A 33 -12.90 14.90 -5.41
C ASP A 33 -12.14 15.22 -4.11
N MET A 34 -10.99 14.56 -3.86
CA MET A 34 -10.24 14.67 -2.62
C MET A 34 -9.08 15.66 -2.76
N LYS A 35 -8.89 16.53 -1.76
CA LYS A 35 -7.70 17.40 -1.70
C LYS A 35 -6.43 16.54 -1.62
N PRO A 36 -5.32 16.96 -2.24
CA PRO A 36 -4.04 16.26 -2.12
C PRO A 36 -3.65 16.06 -0.66
N SER A 37 -3.10 14.89 -0.35
CA SER A 37 -2.54 14.63 0.96
C SER A 37 -1.12 14.12 0.78
N TYR A 38 -0.19 14.71 1.53
CA TYR A 38 1.19 14.29 1.53
C TYR A 38 1.87 14.53 2.88
N LEU A 39 2.96 13.83 3.07
CA LEU A 39 3.84 13.98 4.22
C LEU A 39 5.27 13.69 3.80
N ALA A 40 6.21 14.48 4.28
CA ALA A 40 7.64 14.23 4.18
C ALA A 40 8.27 14.33 5.57
N MET A 41 9.13 13.38 5.90
CA MET A 41 9.78 13.31 7.20
C MET A 41 11.21 12.79 7.13
N GLU A 42 12.02 13.12 8.12
CA GLU A 42 13.28 12.45 8.38
C GLU A 42 13.03 11.29 9.37
N THR A 43 13.45 10.07 8.97
CA THR A 43 12.97 8.86 9.64
C THR A 43 13.62 8.59 10.99
N ASN A 44 14.89 8.95 11.18
CA ASN A 44 15.61 8.63 12.42
C ASN A 44 15.20 9.58 13.56
N SER A 45 14.98 10.86 13.26
CA SER A 45 14.46 11.83 14.25
C SER A 45 12.93 11.77 14.39
N GLY A 46 12.24 11.23 13.38
CA GLY A 46 10.78 11.27 13.30
C GLY A 46 10.21 12.65 12.94
N ARG A 47 11.05 13.63 12.58
CA ARG A 47 10.60 15.00 12.30
C ARG A 47 9.86 15.09 10.98
N ILE A 48 8.67 15.70 11.03
CA ILE A 48 7.90 16.07 9.83
C ILE A 48 8.48 17.36 9.26
N LEU A 49 8.86 17.33 7.99
CA LEU A 49 9.41 18.45 7.24
C LEU A 49 8.33 19.20 6.48
N TYR A 50 7.45 18.44 5.81
CA TYR A 50 6.32 18.97 5.06
C TYR A 50 5.10 18.09 5.23
N ALA A 51 3.91 18.70 5.34
CA ALA A 51 2.66 17.95 5.37
C ALA A 51 1.49 18.79 4.83
N ALA A 52 0.55 18.12 4.17
CA ALA A 52 -0.76 18.66 3.87
C ALA A 52 -1.81 17.57 4.11
N ASN A 53 -2.83 17.89 4.90
CA ASN A 53 -3.92 16.98 5.28
C ASN A 53 -3.43 15.61 5.82
N PRO A 54 -2.40 15.53 6.69
CA PRO A 54 -1.70 14.28 7.02
C PRO A 54 -2.56 13.31 7.82
N ASN A 55 -3.59 13.79 8.51
CA ASN A 55 -4.48 12.98 9.36
C ASN A 55 -5.80 12.60 8.67
N GLU A 56 -6.02 13.08 7.45
CA GLU A 56 -7.25 12.78 6.71
C GLU A 56 -7.27 11.32 6.25
N ARG A 57 -8.33 10.60 6.62
CA ARG A 57 -8.55 9.21 6.19
C ARG A 57 -9.00 9.17 4.74
N ARG A 58 -8.35 8.35 3.95
CA ARG A 58 -8.64 8.17 2.53
C ARG A 58 -8.38 6.74 2.06
N PRO A 59 -8.97 6.34 0.93
CA PRO A 59 -8.63 5.07 0.30
C PRO A 59 -7.13 5.01 -0.02
N ILE A 60 -6.51 3.86 0.24
CA ILE A 60 -5.08 3.66 0.04
C ILE A 60 -4.75 2.71 -1.13
N GLY A 61 -5.77 2.05 -1.68
CA GLY A 61 -5.61 1.14 -2.81
C GLY A 61 -4.52 0.10 -2.58
N MET A 62 -3.72 -0.16 -3.60
CA MET A 62 -2.68 -1.18 -3.57
C MET A 62 -1.51 -0.89 -2.61
N LEU A 63 -1.48 0.26 -1.92
CA LEU A 63 -0.55 0.45 -0.79
C LEU A 63 -0.85 -0.52 0.38
N ALA A 64 -2.07 -1.07 0.46
CA ALA A 64 -2.42 -2.10 1.43
C ALA A 64 -1.52 -3.34 1.34
N ASN A 65 -0.98 -3.65 0.15
CA ASN A 65 -0.05 -4.77 -0.04
C ASN A 65 1.24 -4.62 0.77
N ILE A 66 1.62 -3.39 1.18
CA ILE A 66 2.75 -3.17 2.10
C ILE A 66 2.45 -3.83 3.45
N ALA A 67 1.27 -3.60 3.99
CA ALA A 67 0.86 -4.19 5.26
C ALA A 67 0.77 -5.72 5.17
N THR A 68 0.26 -6.25 4.06
CA THR A 68 0.25 -7.70 3.81
C THR A 68 1.67 -8.27 3.81
N ALA A 69 2.58 -7.66 3.05
CA ALA A 69 3.96 -8.13 2.98
C ALA A 69 4.67 -8.07 4.34
N VAL A 70 4.44 -7.02 5.12
CA VAL A 70 5.02 -6.84 6.45
C VAL A 70 4.52 -7.91 7.42
N VAL A 71 3.20 -8.16 7.48
CA VAL A 71 2.63 -9.21 8.33
C VAL A 71 3.14 -10.60 7.93
N VAL A 72 3.24 -10.88 6.64
CA VAL A 72 3.81 -12.14 6.13
C VAL A 72 5.29 -12.28 6.51
N LEU A 73 6.08 -11.22 6.41
CA LEU A 73 7.49 -11.24 6.81
C LEU A 73 7.66 -11.41 8.32
N ASP A 74 6.76 -10.85 9.13
CA ASP A 74 6.75 -11.10 10.58
C ASP A 74 6.44 -12.58 10.87
N TRP A 75 5.45 -13.16 10.19
CA TRP A 75 5.16 -14.59 10.28
C TRP A 75 6.34 -15.46 9.86
N VAL A 76 7.01 -15.13 8.73
CA VAL A 76 8.21 -15.82 8.24
C VAL A 76 9.29 -15.85 9.32
N ASN A 77 9.57 -14.70 9.93
CA ASN A 77 10.62 -14.56 10.92
C ASN A 77 10.28 -15.25 12.26
N THR A 78 9.02 -15.17 12.72
CA THR A 78 8.59 -15.75 13.99
C THR A 78 8.37 -17.27 13.92
N SER A 79 7.94 -17.77 12.75
CA SER A 79 7.65 -19.21 12.55
C SER A 79 8.77 -19.94 11.79
N ASN A 80 9.89 -19.26 11.52
CA ASN A 80 11.04 -19.80 10.78
C ASN A 80 10.65 -20.46 9.43
N VAL A 81 9.72 -19.82 8.70
CA VAL A 81 9.24 -20.30 7.40
C VAL A 81 10.28 -19.95 6.32
N SER A 82 10.60 -20.89 5.45
CA SER A 82 11.52 -20.64 4.34
C SER A 82 10.88 -19.73 3.28
N MET A 83 11.65 -18.81 2.72
CA MET A 83 11.24 -18.01 1.56
C MET A 83 11.00 -18.86 0.29
N GLU A 84 11.53 -20.07 0.26
CA GLU A 84 11.32 -21.04 -0.85
C GLU A 84 10.11 -21.94 -0.64
N THR A 85 9.38 -21.77 0.49
CA THR A 85 8.12 -22.49 0.72
C THR A 85 7.16 -22.26 -0.44
N GLN A 86 6.67 -23.37 -1.02
CA GLN A 86 5.73 -23.32 -2.12
C GLN A 86 4.33 -23.02 -1.59
N LEU A 87 3.75 -21.95 -2.07
CA LEU A 87 2.37 -21.55 -1.80
C LEU A 87 1.47 -22.08 -2.91
N THR A 88 0.33 -22.65 -2.53
CA THR A 88 -0.73 -22.99 -3.48
C THR A 88 -1.71 -21.83 -3.60
N VAL A 89 -1.99 -21.40 -4.81
CA VAL A 89 -2.93 -20.30 -5.09
C VAL A 89 -4.36 -20.76 -4.76
N PRO A 90 -5.04 -20.15 -3.79
CA PRO A 90 -6.41 -20.49 -3.45
C PRO A 90 -7.39 -19.90 -4.49
N GLU A 91 -8.59 -20.46 -4.57
CA GLU A 91 -9.63 -19.95 -5.46
C GLU A 91 -9.97 -18.48 -5.18
N SER A 92 -10.05 -18.11 -3.90
CA SER A 92 -10.34 -16.72 -3.45
C SER A 92 -9.35 -15.69 -3.99
N ALA A 93 -8.09 -16.05 -4.22
CA ALA A 93 -7.07 -15.15 -4.75
C ALA A 93 -7.26 -14.80 -6.23
N CYS A 94 -8.03 -15.61 -6.98
CA CYS A 94 -8.27 -15.41 -8.41
C CYS A 94 -9.64 -14.80 -8.72
N GLN A 95 -10.47 -14.59 -7.71
CA GLN A 95 -11.80 -14.01 -7.87
C GLN A 95 -11.76 -12.49 -8.04
N TRP A 96 -12.64 -11.97 -8.91
CA TRP A 96 -12.82 -10.52 -9.04
C TRP A 96 -13.19 -9.89 -7.68
N PRO A 97 -12.66 -8.73 -7.29
CA PRO A 97 -11.97 -7.72 -8.10
C PRO A 97 -10.43 -7.77 -8.08
N THR A 98 -9.80 -8.90 -7.86
CA THR A 98 -8.33 -8.99 -7.79
C THR A 98 -7.65 -8.70 -9.13
N THR A 99 -6.54 -7.95 -9.08
CA THR A 99 -5.58 -7.88 -10.18
C THR A 99 -4.66 -9.09 -10.11
N ASN A 100 -4.46 -9.76 -11.24
CA ASN A 100 -3.71 -11.00 -11.34
C ASN A 100 -2.68 -10.87 -12.48
N LEU A 101 -1.56 -10.21 -12.19
CA LEU A 101 -0.57 -9.86 -13.19
C LEU A 101 0.33 -11.04 -13.58
N LEU A 102 0.47 -12.01 -12.69
CA LEU A 102 1.16 -13.27 -12.98
C LEU A 102 0.26 -14.30 -13.67
N HIS A 103 -1.01 -13.96 -13.97
CA HIS A 103 -1.99 -14.87 -14.57
C HIS A 103 -2.10 -16.22 -13.81
N LEU A 104 -2.13 -16.12 -12.49
CA LEU A 104 -2.28 -17.28 -11.59
C LEU A 104 -3.66 -17.90 -11.75
N ARG A 105 -3.70 -19.21 -11.58
CA ARG A 105 -4.95 -20.01 -11.54
C ARG A 105 -5.03 -20.72 -10.19
N PRO A 106 -6.24 -21.04 -9.71
CA PRO A 106 -6.38 -21.87 -8.54
C PRO A 106 -5.60 -23.19 -8.70
N GLY A 107 -4.82 -23.56 -7.67
CA GLY A 107 -3.95 -24.73 -7.71
C GLY A 107 -2.54 -24.50 -8.30
N ASP A 108 -2.27 -23.37 -8.93
CA ASP A 108 -0.90 -22.98 -9.28
C ASP A 108 -0.05 -22.87 -8.01
N ARG A 109 1.25 -23.10 -8.14
CA ARG A 109 2.21 -22.99 -7.05
C ARG A 109 3.33 -22.01 -7.40
N LEU A 110 3.75 -21.22 -6.43
CA LEU A 110 4.90 -20.33 -6.54
C LEU A 110 5.56 -20.21 -5.15
N SER A 111 6.84 -19.82 -5.14
CA SER A 111 7.54 -19.60 -3.86
C SER A 111 6.96 -18.40 -3.11
N LEU A 112 7.04 -18.43 -1.78
CA LEU A 112 6.71 -17.27 -0.93
C LEU A 112 7.54 -16.05 -1.35
N ARG A 113 8.79 -16.26 -1.73
CA ARG A 113 9.68 -15.22 -2.30
C ARG A 113 9.07 -14.57 -3.54
N ASP A 114 8.63 -15.37 -4.52
CA ASP A 114 8.09 -14.86 -5.78
C ASP A 114 6.75 -14.12 -5.57
N ALA A 115 5.91 -14.65 -4.70
CA ALA A 115 4.65 -14.00 -4.33
C ALA A 115 4.89 -12.64 -3.65
N LEU A 116 5.88 -12.54 -2.73
CA LEU A 116 6.26 -11.26 -2.10
C LEU A 116 6.81 -10.26 -3.11
N HIS A 117 7.65 -10.69 -4.07
CA HIS A 117 8.15 -9.80 -5.12
C HIS A 117 7.00 -9.24 -5.94
N SER A 118 6.05 -10.07 -6.38
CA SER A 118 4.90 -9.60 -7.15
C SER A 118 3.99 -8.68 -6.33
N ALA A 119 3.70 -9.02 -5.09
CA ALA A 119 2.86 -8.21 -4.21
C ALA A 119 3.49 -6.85 -3.87
N ILE A 120 4.82 -6.75 -3.70
CA ILE A 120 5.53 -5.52 -3.32
C ILE A 120 5.89 -4.67 -4.54
N MET A 121 6.42 -5.27 -5.60
CA MET A 121 6.96 -4.55 -6.76
C MET A 121 5.90 -4.20 -7.79
N TRP A 122 4.83 -5.00 -7.86
CA TRP A 122 3.75 -4.86 -8.82
C TRP A 122 2.40 -4.65 -8.13
N ASP A 123 1.37 -4.20 -8.85
CA ASP A 123 0.01 -4.06 -8.31
C ASP A 123 -0.75 -5.40 -8.36
N ASP A 124 -0.11 -6.51 -7.93
CA ASP A 124 -0.67 -7.86 -7.98
C ASP A 124 -1.43 -8.21 -6.69
N SER A 125 -2.75 -8.20 -6.79
CA SER A 125 -3.64 -8.55 -5.67
C SER A 125 -3.73 -10.06 -5.46
N ALA A 126 -3.61 -10.87 -6.53
CA ALA A 126 -3.70 -12.31 -6.42
C ALA A 126 -2.54 -12.88 -5.61
N CYS A 127 -1.32 -12.37 -5.82
CA CYS A 127 -0.18 -12.73 -5.00
C CYS A 127 -0.35 -12.29 -3.55
N ALA A 128 -0.86 -11.06 -3.30
CA ALA A 128 -1.12 -10.58 -1.95
C ALA A 128 -2.19 -11.43 -1.24
N ALA A 129 -3.26 -11.85 -1.93
CA ALA A 129 -4.27 -12.73 -1.40
C ALA A 129 -3.73 -14.14 -1.12
N THR A 130 -2.90 -14.69 -2.01
CA THR A 130 -2.24 -15.99 -1.81
C THR A 130 -1.34 -15.99 -0.58
N LEU A 131 -0.55 -14.94 -0.39
CA LEU A 131 0.28 -14.74 0.81
C LEU A 131 -0.57 -14.66 2.08
N ALA A 132 -1.65 -13.88 2.03
CA ALA A 132 -2.56 -13.71 3.15
C ALA A 132 -3.26 -15.01 3.53
N HIS A 133 -3.72 -15.78 2.56
CA HIS A 133 -4.34 -17.07 2.78
C HIS A 133 -3.37 -18.06 3.42
N ALA A 134 -2.16 -18.15 2.91
CA ALA A 134 -1.13 -19.06 3.45
C ALA A 134 -0.77 -18.73 4.91
N CYS A 135 -0.52 -17.44 5.22
CA CYS A 135 -0.25 -17.00 6.58
C CYS A 135 -1.50 -17.16 7.47
N GLY A 136 -2.67 -16.75 6.97
CA GLY A 136 -3.94 -16.83 7.69
C GLY A 136 -4.34 -18.26 8.05
N SER A 137 -4.01 -19.25 7.21
CA SER A 137 -4.27 -20.68 7.48
C SER A 137 -3.52 -21.19 8.72
N THR A 138 -2.44 -20.54 9.13
CA THR A 138 -1.77 -20.85 10.40
C THR A 138 -2.47 -20.23 11.61
N LEU A 139 -3.34 -19.24 11.40
CA LEU A 139 -4.10 -18.56 12.43
C LEU A 139 -5.52 -19.11 12.58
N SER A 140 -6.14 -19.51 11.48
CA SER A 140 -7.48 -20.12 11.43
C SER A 140 -7.62 -20.98 10.18
N SER A 141 -7.99 -22.25 10.36
CA SER A 141 -8.28 -23.15 9.25
C SER A 141 -9.69 -22.93 8.65
N MET A 142 -10.60 -22.31 9.41
CA MET A 142 -11.99 -22.08 8.97
C MET A 142 -12.14 -20.81 8.13
N ASP A 143 -11.42 -19.75 8.50
CA ASP A 143 -11.48 -18.47 7.79
C ASP A 143 -10.08 -17.80 7.81
N PRO A 144 -9.16 -18.29 6.97
CA PRO A 144 -7.80 -17.75 6.87
C PRO A 144 -7.76 -16.26 6.51
N ASP A 145 -8.58 -15.83 5.58
CA ASP A 145 -8.52 -14.49 5.02
C ASP A 145 -8.99 -13.44 6.05
N THR A 146 -10.07 -13.71 6.78
CA THR A 146 -10.49 -12.83 7.88
C THR A 146 -9.49 -12.83 9.04
N ALA A 147 -8.93 -14.00 9.39
CA ALA A 147 -7.90 -14.08 10.43
C ALA A 147 -6.66 -13.26 10.07
N PHE A 148 -6.25 -13.30 8.81
CA PHE A 148 -5.13 -12.49 8.32
C PHE A 148 -5.43 -10.97 8.38
N VAL A 149 -6.61 -10.53 7.95
CA VAL A 149 -7.02 -9.12 8.02
C VAL A 149 -7.07 -8.63 9.47
N ALA A 150 -7.53 -9.48 10.40
CA ALA A 150 -7.47 -9.17 11.83
C ALA A 150 -6.01 -8.97 12.30
N GLN A 151 -5.06 -9.78 11.81
CA GLN A 151 -3.64 -9.61 12.11
C GLN A 151 -3.07 -8.31 11.51
N MET A 152 -3.45 -7.94 10.29
CA MET A 152 -3.08 -6.63 9.70
C MET A 152 -3.54 -5.46 10.60
N ASN A 153 -4.77 -5.52 11.10
CA ASN A 153 -5.31 -4.47 11.98
C ASN A 153 -4.64 -4.47 13.37
N ARG A 154 -4.25 -5.63 13.91
CA ARG A 154 -3.44 -5.72 15.14
C ARG A 154 -2.06 -5.09 14.96
N MET A 155 -1.38 -5.41 13.85
CA MET A 155 -0.10 -4.80 13.49
C MET A 155 -0.24 -3.28 13.36
N ALA A 156 -1.26 -2.80 12.64
CA ALA A 156 -1.50 -1.36 12.47
C ALA A 156 -1.67 -0.65 13.82
N ALA A 157 -2.47 -1.21 14.73
CA ALA A 157 -2.64 -0.66 16.09
C ALA A 157 -1.32 -0.67 16.87
N ALA A 158 -0.54 -1.75 16.79
CA ALA A 158 0.74 -1.89 17.48
C ALA A 158 1.77 -0.84 17.04
N ILE A 159 1.79 -0.46 15.78
CA ILE A 159 2.68 0.60 15.26
C ILE A 159 2.07 2.01 15.29
N GLY A 160 0.90 2.19 15.90
CA GLY A 160 0.28 3.50 16.12
C GLY A 160 -0.51 4.05 14.93
N MET A 161 -0.94 3.22 13.97
CA MET A 161 -1.77 3.62 12.82
C MET A 161 -3.24 3.81 13.20
N ASN A 162 -3.53 4.82 14.02
CA ASN A 162 -4.84 5.01 14.67
C ASN A 162 -5.97 5.43 13.72
N ALA A 163 -5.64 5.98 12.55
CA ALA A 163 -6.60 6.36 11.52
C ALA A 163 -6.79 5.27 10.45
N THR A 164 -6.20 4.08 10.63
CA THR A 164 -6.20 3.01 9.63
C THR A 164 -7.21 1.91 9.96
N ARG A 165 -7.87 1.41 8.92
CA ARG A 165 -8.69 0.21 8.97
C ARG A 165 -8.51 -0.59 7.69
N PHE A 166 -7.86 -1.74 7.79
CA PHE A 166 -7.81 -2.73 6.72
C PHE A 166 -9.11 -3.54 6.68
N LYS A 167 -9.68 -3.69 5.48
CA LYS A 167 -10.86 -4.51 5.19
C LYS A 167 -10.53 -5.73 4.34
N GLY A 168 -9.33 -5.79 3.78
CA GLY A 168 -8.83 -6.89 2.97
C GLY A 168 -7.32 -6.90 2.93
N SER A 169 -6.77 -8.02 2.52
CA SER A 169 -5.33 -8.27 2.41
C SER A 169 -4.67 -7.58 1.20
N HIS A 170 -5.45 -6.99 0.30
CA HIS A 170 -4.96 -6.36 -0.92
C HIS A 170 -5.78 -5.12 -1.28
N GLY A 171 -5.24 -4.30 -2.17
CA GLY A 171 -5.79 -2.98 -2.47
C GLY A 171 -7.05 -2.95 -3.33
N ALA A 172 -7.52 -4.09 -3.84
CA ALA A 172 -8.80 -4.19 -4.55
C ALA A 172 -9.98 -4.01 -3.58
N ILE A 173 -9.81 -4.36 -2.31
CA ILE A 173 -10.78 -4.10 -1.24
C ILE A 173 -10.42 -2.77 -0.58
N VAL A 174 -11.37 -1.82 -0.58
CA VAL A 174 -11.13 -0.46 -0.11
C VAL A 174 -10.81 -0.43 1.39
N SER A 175 -9.55 -0.19 1.71
CA SER A 175 -9.05 0.10 3.04
C SER A 175 -8.76 1.59 3.18
N LEU A 176 -8.88 2.13 4.38
CA LEU A 176 -8.67 3.56 4.68
C LEU A 176 -7.46 3.74 5.59
N ALA A 177 -6.64 4.75 5.29
CA ALA A 177 -5.55 5.22 6.16
C ALA A 177 -5.29 6.71 5.94
N SER A 178 -4.58 7.34 6.87
CA SER A 178 -4.01 8.69 6.71
C SER A 178 -2.58 8.61 6.14
N THR A 179 -2.07 9.72 5.57
CA THR A 179 -0.66 9.75 5.13
C THR A 179 0.31 9.71 6.31
N ARG A 180 -0.11 10.13 7.51
CA ARG A 180 0.63 9.93 8.76
C ARG A 180 0.79 8.44 9.08
N ASP A 181 -0.29 7.67 9.01
CA ASP A 181 -0.25 6.23 9.25
C ASP A 181 0.54 5.49 8.17
N LEU A 182 0.41 5.92 6.91
CA LEU A 182 1.20 5.37 5.82
C LEU A 182 2.70 5.65 5.98
N ALA A 183 3.08 6.76 6.62
CA ALA A 183 4.48 7.02 6.97
C ALA A 183 4.98 6.03 8.05
N LEU A 184 4.18 5.76 9.09
CA LEU A 184 4.47 4.71 10.08
C LEU A 184 4.63 3.34 9.42
N LEU A 185 3.71 2.97 8.52
CA LEU A 185 3.79 1.71 7.79
C LEU A 185 5.06 1.64 6.93
N GLY A 186 5.40 2.73 6.25
CA GLY A 186 6.62 2.82 5.44
C GLY A 186 7.89 2.67 6.27
N MET A 187 7.97 3.33 7.43
CA MET A 187 9.08 3.20 8.38
C MET A 187 9.22 1.75 8.86
N TYR A 188 8.13 1.16 9.34
CA TYR A 188 8.12 -0.22 9.82
C TYR A 188 8.51 -1.24 8.74
N ALA A 189 8.08 -1.00 7.49
CA ALA A 189 8.43 -1.86 6.37
C ALA A 189 9.93 -1.83 6.03
N ILE A 190 10.55 -0.63 5.98
CA ILE A 190 11.98 -0.50 5.61
C ILE A 190 12.95 -0.96 6.71
N GLU A 191 12.49 -1.11 7.95
CA GLU A 191 13.26 -1.73 9.03
C GLU A 191 13.47 -3.24 8.81
N LYS A 192 12.63 -3.86 7.98
CA LYS A 192 12.75 -5.28 7.63
C LYS A 192 13.70 -5.46 6.44
N PRO A 193 14.89 -6.10 6.62
CA PRO A 193 15.88 -6.24 5.55
C PRO A 193 15.31 -6.95 4.31
N GLN A 194 14.45 -7.96 4.48
CA GLN A 194 13.81 -8.68 3.38
C GLN A 194 12.89 -7.74 2.57
N PHE A 195 12.06 -6.93 3.25
CA PHE A 195 11.18 -5.98 2.57
C PHE A 195 12.00 -4.95 1.79
N LYS A 196 12.98 -4.35 2.44
CA LYS A 196 13.88 -3.36 1.82
C LYS A 196 14.59 -3.96 0.60
N GLY A 197 15.12 -5.18 0.73
CA GLY A 197 15.78 -5.89 -0.37
C GLY A 197 14.87 -6.16 -1.57
N ILE A 198 13.56 -6.40 -1.35
CA ILE A 198 12.57 -6.59 -2.42
C ILE A 198 12.17 -5.24 -3.02
N SER A 199 11.80 -4.26 -2.20
CA SER A 199 11.26 -2.98 -2.66
C SER A 199 12.26 -2.14 -3.46
N SER A 200 13.56 -2.33 -3.24
CA SER A 200 14.64 -1.64 -3.97
C SER A 200 15.02 -2.29 -5.31
N LYS A 201 14.56 -3.52 -5.59
CA LYS A 201 14.87 -4.19 -6.87
C LYS A 201 14.11 -3.55 -8.03
N LYS A 202 14.75 -3.46 -9.19
CA LYS A 202 14.14 -2.99 -10.44
C LYS A 202 13.31 -4.08 -11.12
N SER A 203 13.77 -5.34 -11.02
CA SER A 203 13.08 -6.50 -11.60
C SER A 203 13.35 -7.78 -10.81
N HIS A 204 12.47 -8.75 -10.99
CA HIS A 204 12.60 -10.11 -10.46
C HIS A 204 11.95 -11.10 -11.43
N THR A 205 12.53 -12.29 -11.58
CA THR A 205 11.93 -13.36 -12.36
C THR A 205 11.28 -14.36 -11.43
N ALA A 206 9.95 -14.49 -11.52
CA ALA A 206 9.19 -15.46 -10.76
C ALA A 206 9.01 -16.77 -11.54
N SER A 207 8.96 -17.89 -10.82
CA SER A 207 8.67 -19.22 -11.35
C SER A 207 7.32 -19.70 -10.84
N ILE A 208 6.43 -20.09 -11.75
CA ILE A 208 5.07 -20.56 -11.43
C ILE A 208 4.93 -21.99 -11.98
N THR A 209 4.53 -22.93 -11.12
CA THR A 209 4.21 -24.30 -11.49
C THR A 209 2.70 -24.46 -11.51
N ASN A 210 2.12 -24.86 -12.65
CA ASN A 210 0.67 -25.08 -12.74
C ASN A 210 0.25 -26.40 -12.06
N ALA A 211 -1.06 -26.62 -11.95
CA ALA A 211 -1.62 -27.83 -11.33
C ALA A 211 -1.19 -29.15 -12.02
N TYR A 212 -0.72 -29.08 -13.27
CA TYR A 212 -0.21 -30.22 -14.05
C TYR A 212 1.30 -30.42 -13.94
N GLY A 213 1.99 -29.62 -13.12
CA GLY A 213 3.45 -29.70 -12.95
C GLY A 213 4.27 -28.95 -14.01
N GLN A 214 3.63 -28.23 -14.94
CA GLN A 214 4.34 -27.45 -15.95
C GLN A 214 4.82 -26.14 -15.33
N VAL A 215 6.08 -25.78 -15.59
CA VAL A 215 6.72 -24.58 -15.08
C VAL A 215 6.73 -23.50 -16.13
N ARG A 216 6.40 -22.28 -15.74
CA ARG A 216 6.57 -21.05 -16.53
C ARG A 216 7.24 -19.97 -15.70
N THR A 217 7.90 -19.03 -16.35
CA THR A 217 8.51 -17.88 -15.71
C THR A 217 7.80 -16.59 -16.14
N ALA A 218 7.85 -15.59 -15.26
CA ALA A 218 7.35 -14.25 -15.53
C ALA A 218 8.29 -13.19 -14.95
N VAL A 219 8.56 -12.12 -15.71
CA VAL A 219 9.39 -11.01 -15.25
C VAL A 219 8.49 -9.97 -14.57
N ILE A 220 8.76 -9.71 -13.31
CA ILE A 220 8.13 -8.67 -12.48
C ILE A 220 8.98 -7.41 -12.58
N THR A 221 8.42 -6.31 -13.07
CA THR A 221 9.08 -5.01 -13.11
C THR A 221 8.53 -4.11 -12.01
N ASN A 222 9.41 -3.46 -11.25
CA ASN A 222 8.97 -2.60 -10.16
C ASN A 222 8.22 -1.37 -10.68
N SER A 223 7.01 -1.15 -10.18
CA SER A 223 6.15 -0.02 -10.56
C SER A 223 6.63 1.33 -10.01
N ASN A 224 7.58 1.32 -9.05
CA ASN A 224 8.16 2.55 -8.50
C ASN A 224 9.26 3.11 -9.42
N ARG A 225 8.88 4.03 -10.31
CA ARG A 225 9.81 4.68 -11.23
C ARG A 225 10.84 5.56 -10.54
N LEU A 226 10.62 5.96 -9.27
CA LEU A 226 11.62 6.75 -8.52
C LEU A 226 12.87 5.94 -8.15
N LEU A 227 12.88 4.62 -8.30
CA LEU A 227 14.10 3.81 -8.16
C LEU A 227 15.20 4.15 -9.20
N ALA A 228 14.85 4.89 -10.24
CA ALA A 228 15.82 5.47 -11.18
C ALA A 228 16.34 6.85 -10.72
N TYR A 229 15.72 7.44 -9.69
CA TYR A 229 16.09 8.73 -9.14
C TYR A 229 17.16 8.58 -8.05
N ASP A 230 17.99 9.60 -7.89
CA ASP A 230 19.18 9.54 -7.04
C ASP A 230 18.85 9.13 -5.60
N ASN A 231 19.52 8.07 -5.14
CA ASN A 231 19.43 7.53 -3.77
C ASN A 231 18.02 7.12 -3.28
N VAL A 232 17.04 6.94 -4.18
CA VAL A 232 15.74 6.36 -3.83
C VAL A 232 15.87 4.84 -3.77
N ASP A 233 15.55 4.24 -2.61
CA ASP A 233 15.74 2.81 -2.32
C ASP A 233 14.44 2.06 -1.94
N GLY A 234 13.29 2.66 -2.18
CA GLY A 234 11.96 2.08 -1.91
C GLY A 234 10.90 3.17 -1.91
N VAL A 235 9.65 2.97 -1.49
CA VAL A 235 9.06 1.76 -0.92
C VAL A 235 8.12 1.13 -1.95
N ARG A 236 7.08 1.86 -2.37
CA ARG A 236 6.08 1.38 -3.30
C ARG A 236 5.31 2.52 -3.97
N ALA A 237 5.12 2.45 -5.27
CA ALA A 237 4.14 3.22 -6.02
C ALA A 237 2.92 2.33 -6.30
N ALA A 238 1.71 2.89 -6.18
CA ALA A 238 0.47 2.15 -6.35
C ALA A 238 -0.60 3.03 -7.02
N ARG A 239 -1.56 2.39 -7.69
CA ARG A 239 -2.70 3.06 -8.32
C ARG A 239 -3.96 2.22 -8.15
N SER A 240 -5.08 2.87 -7.82
CA SER A 240 -6.41 2.28 -7.90
C SER A 240 -7.45 3.34 -8.25
N ARG A 241 -8.64 2.90 -8.68
CA ARG A 241 -9.74 3.83 -9.02
C ARG A 241 -10.18 4.65 -7.79
N SER A 242 -10.26 4.02 -6.62
CA SER A 242 -10.71 4.68 -5.39
C SER A 242 -9.65 5.55 -4.73
N ALA A 243 -8.36 5.16 -4.80
CA ALA A 243 -7.28 5.86 -4.12
C ALA A 243 -6.54 6.87 -5.02
N GLY A 244 -6.75 6.82 -6.34
CA GLY A 244 -5.91 7.56 -7.28
C GLY A 244 -4.49 7.01 -7.34
N CYS A 245 -3.53 7.86 -7.61
CA CYS A 245 -2.11 7.51 -7.66
C CYS A 245 -1.44 7.83 -6.33
N CYS A 246 -0.88 6.82 -5.68
CA CYS A 246 -0.24 6.92 -4.37
C CYS A 246 1.21 6.46 -4.43
N ILE A 247 2.07 6.96 -3.55
CA ILE A 247 3.44 6.52 -3.40
C ILE A 247 3.91 6.69 -1.96
N ILE A 248 4.68 5.73 -1.48
CA ILE A 248 5.61 5.90 -0.36
C ILE A 248 7.00 5.72 -0.97
N ALA A 249 7.88 6.69 -0.77
CA ALA A 249 9.26 6.61 -1.25
C ALA A 249 10.23 6.98 -0.14
N THR A 250 11.40 6.33 -0.15
CA THR A 250 12.51 6.64 0.74
C THR A 250 13.75 6.98 -0.06
N SER A 251 14.53 7.93 0.44
CA SER A 251 15.83 8.32 -0.10
C SER A 251 16.85 8.42 1.02
N THR A 252 18.07 7.97 0.77
CA THR A 252 19.17 7.97 1.75
C THR A 252 20.32 8.83 1.28
N ARG A 253 21.08 9.34 2.24
CA ARG A 253 22.39 9.97 2.00
C ARG A 253 23.45 9.38 2.93
N THR A 254 24.70 9.67 2.63
CA THR A 254 25.84 9.25 3.46
C THR A 254 25.67 9.72 4.91
N SER A 255 25.96 8.84 5.86
CA SER A 255 25.92 9.17 7.27
C SER A 255 26.88 10.31 7.61
N VAL A 256 26.47 11.19 8.52
CA VAL A 256 27.26 12.34 8.98
C VAL A 256 27.51 12.28 10.47
N LYS A 257 28.62 12.90 10.92
CA LYS A 257 28.84 13.13 12.34
C LYS A 257 28.12 14.42 12.73
N MET A 258 27.12 14.32 13.60
CA MET A 258 26.34 15.47 14.08
C MET A 258 25.80 15.21 15.47
N THR A 259 25.22 16.23 16.10
CA THR A 259 24.42 16.06 17.31
C THR A 259 23.10 15.38 16.93
N ASP A 260 22.83 14.22 17.53
CA ASP A 260 21.56 13.50 17.31
C ASP A 260 20.39 14.39 17.79
N PRO A 261 19.44 14.73 16.91
CA PRO A 261 18.32 15.62 17.25
C PRO A 261 17.39 15.08 18.36
N ARG A 262 17.43 13.77 18.64
CA ARG A 262 16.60 13.13 19.66
C ARG A 262 17.27 13.10 21.02
N THR A 263 18.58 12.82 21.03
CA THR A 263 19.32 12.57 22.28
C THR A 263 20.18 13.74 22.73
N GLY A 264 20.43 14.72 21.84
CA GLY A 264 21.35 15.83 22.09
C GLY A 264 22.82 15.41 22.19
N LYS A 265 23.19 14.18 21.83
CA LYS A 265 24.55 13.66 21.94
C LYS A 265 25.23 13.55 20.57
N PRO A 266 26.57 13.69 20.50
CA PRO A 266 27.32 13.44 19.28
C PRO A 266 27.15 11.99 18.82
N ALA A 267 26.83 11.78 17.53
CA ALA A 267 26.62 10.47 16.95
C ALA A 267 26.99 10.44 15.46
N THR A 268 27.26 9.25 14.93
CA THR A 268 27.22 9.03 13.49
C THR A 268 25.77 8.79 13.10
N TYR A 269 25.20 9.77 12.38
CA TYR A 269 23.77 9.84 12.09
C TYR A 269 23.49 9.38 10.66
N GLY A 270 22.72 8.32 10.52
CA GLY A 270 22.22 7.86 9.21
C GLY A 270 21.15 8.84 8.71
N GLN A 271 21.22 9.21 7.45
CA GLN A 271 20.28 10.15 6.84
C GLN A 271 19.28 9.43 5.95
N ARG A 272 18.00 9.51 6.28
CA ARG A 272 16.92 8.93 5.48
C ARG A 272 15.68 9.81 5.52
N LEU A 273 15.18 10.15 4.33
CA LEU A 273 13.86 10.75 4.17
C LEU A 273 12.83 9.71 3.77
N LEU A 274 11.60 9.93 4.21
CA LEU A 274 10.42 9.21 3.75
C LEU A 274 9.38 10.23 3.30
N VAL A 275 8.83 10.02 2.11
CA VAL A 275 7.73 10.82 1.57
C VAL A 275 6.52 9.93 1.27
N VAL A 276 5.34 10.43 1.58
CA VAL A 276 4.05 9.82 1.26
C VAL A 276 3.26 10.81 0.41
N VAL A 277 2.74 10.37 -0.71
CA VAL A 277 1.75 11.10 -1.51
C VAL A 277 0.55 10.19 -1.72
N ALA A 278 -0.64 10.66 -1.37
CA ALA A 278 -1.87 9.91 -1.53
C ALA A 278 -2.94 10.74 -2.25
N GLY A 279 -3.65 10.10 -3.19
CA GLY A 279 -4.74 10.72 -3.91
C GLY A 279 -4.31 11.62 -5.07
N ALA A 280 -3.12 11.47 -5.62
CA ALA A 280 -2.74 12.21 -6.81
C ALA A 280 -3.61 11.78 -8.01
N PRO A 281 -4.15 12.74 -8.81
CA PRO A 281 -5.04 12.41 -9.91
C PRO A 281 -4.32 11.64 -11.03
N THR A 282 -3.04 11.91 -11.26
CA THR A 282 -2.25 11.24 -12.30
C THR A 282 -0.94 10.68 -11.77
N SER A 283 -0.40 9.70 -12.49
CA SER A 283 0.93 9.14 -12.17
C SER A 283 2.03 10.21 -12.27
N GLU A 284 1.94 11.11 -13.23
CA GLU A 284 2.88 12.22 -13.40
C GLU A 284 2.87 13.16 -12.18
N GLN A 285 1.68 13.60 -11.76
CA GLN A 285 1.55 14.47 -10.57
C GLN A 285 2.06 13.79 -9.31
N ARG A 286 1.79 12.48 -9.12
CA ARG A 286 2.32 11.69 -8.01
C ARG A 286 3.84 11.77 -7.96
N TYR A 287 4.51 11.50 -9.09
CA TYR A 287 5.97 11.51 -9.15
C TYR A 287 6.54 12.92 -9.02
N LYS A 288 5.95 13.93 -9.67
CA LYS A 288 6.35 15.33 -9.53
C LYS A 288 6.26 15.80 -8.07
N THR A 289 5.15 15.51 -7.40
CA THR A 289 4.98 15.86 -5.98
C THR A 289 6.00 15.14 -5.11
N ALA A 290 6.19 13.83 -5.28
CA ALA A 290 7.15 13.08 -4.48
C ALA A 290 8.60 13.54 -4.70
N THR A 291 9.00 13.82 -5.93
CA THR A 291 10.34 14.33 -6.26
C THR A 291 10.57 15.72 -5.65
N ASN A 292 9.59 16.62 -5.77
CA ASN A 292 9.70 17.95 -5.15
C ASN A 292 9.82 17.84 -3.63
N LEU A 293 8.97 17.02 -2.99
CA LEU A 293 9.05 16.80 -1.55
C LEU A 293 10.40 16.24 -1.12
N LEU A 294 10.98 15.27 -1.86
CA LEU A 294 12.31 14.75 -1.55
C LEU A 294 13.38 15.85 -1.65
N ARG A 295 13.38 16.61 -2.76
CA ARG A 295 14.35 17.69 -2.99
C ARG A 295 14.27 18.75 -1.90
N ASP A 296 13.06 19.27 -1.65
CA ASP A 296 12.83 20.36 -0.71
C ASP A 296 13.10 19.91 0.74
N SER A 297 12.77 18.64 1.06
CA SER A 297 13.06 18.04 2.37
C SER A 297 14.56 17.87 2.60
N TRP A 298 15.34 17.46 1.58
CA TRP A 298 16.80 17.40 1.71
C TRP A 298 17.39 18.78 1.94
N SER A 299 16.93 19.82 1.23
CA SER A 299 17.35 21.20 1.46
C SER A 299 17.06 21.66 2.90
N THR A 300 15.84 21.47 3.36
CA THR A 300 15.43 21.82 4.74
C THR A 300 16.25 21.05 5.78
N TRP A 301 16.50 19.77 5.56
CA TRP A 301 17.29 18.93 6.47
C TRP A 301 18.75 19.40 6.55
N GLU A 302 19.36 19.78 5.42
CA GLU A 302 20.72 20.36 5.39
C GLU A 302 20.81 21.72 6.09
N ASP A 303 19.78 22.57 5.95
CA ASP A 303 19.71 23.85 6.64
C ASP A 303 19.66 23.66 8.15
N TRP A 304 18.87 22.69 8.63
CA TRP A 304 18.83 22.34 10.05
C TRP A 304 20.16 21.78 10.57
N GLN A 305 20.82 20.95 9.80
CA GLN A 305 22.15 20.45 10.16
C GLN A 305 23.17 21.58 10.32
N ARG A 306 23.13 22.56 9.41
CA ARG A 306 24.04 23.70 9.45
C ARG A 306 23.78 24.66 10.62
N SER A 307 22.52 24.93 10.90
CA SER A 307 22.11 25.84 11.98
C SER A 307 22.14 25.18 13.35
N ASN A 308 22.19 23.86 13.42
CA ASN A 308 21.96 23.06 14.63
C ASN A 308 20.67 23.43 15.37
N ASP A 309 19.73 24.06 14.67
CA ASP A 309 18.43 24.47 15.19
C ASP A 309 17.34 23.47 14.81
N PHE A 310 17.11 22.54 15.71
CA PHE A 310 16.03 21.55 15.61
C PHE A 310 14.80 21.93 16.45
N SER A 311 14.80 23.13 17.05
CA SER A 311 13.82 23.54 18.06
C SER A 311 12.45 23.92 17.48
N ASN A 312 12.37 24.35 16.22
CA ASN A 312 11.20 25.03 15.68
C ASN A 312 10.11 24.13 15.05
N HIS A 313 10.25 22.80 15.11
CA HIS A 313 9.26 21.93 14.44
C HIS A 313 8.72 20.86 15.38
N ALA A 314 7.51 21.12 15.89
CA ALA A 314 6.88 20.39 16.99
C ALA A 314 6.15 19.09 16.59
N GLN A 315 6.25 18.64 15.34
CA GLN A 315 5.52 17.43 14.92
C GLN A 315 6.48 16.28 14.63
N PHE A 316 6.26 15.16 15.34
CA PHE A 316 7.03 13.94 15.20
C PHE A 316 6.14 12.75 14.84
N ILE A 317 6.72 11.81 14.12
CA ILE A 317 6.19 10.45 13.94
C ILE A 317 7.29 9.49 14.36
N ILE A 318 7.05 8.71 15.40
CA ILE A 318 7.98 7.72 15.94
C ILE A 318 7.23 6.40 16.02
N LEU A 319 7.88 5.31 15.58
CA LEU A 319 7.37 3.97 15.80
C LEU A 319 7.36 3.67 17.30
N PRO A 320 6.29 3.12 17.86
CA PRO A 320 6.31 2.54 19.19
C PRO A 320 7.35 1.42 19.25
N HIS A 321 8.12 1.38 20.33
CA HIS A 321 9.12 0.34 20.61
C HIS A 321 8.49 -0.89 21.22
#